data_a59f984d60655e20eed64c0bf436faaa
#
_entry.id   a59f984d60655e20eed64c0bf436faaa
#
_cell.length_a   1.000
_cell.length_b   1.000
_cell.length_c   1.000
_cell.angle_alpha   90.00
_cell.angle_beta   90.00
_cell.angle_gamma   90.00
#
_symmetry.space_group_name_H-M   'P 1'
#
loop_
_entity.id
_entity.type
_entity.pdbx_description
1 polymer ?
#
loop_
_entity_poly.entity_id
_entity_poly.type
_entity_poly.pdbx_seq_one_letter_code
_entity_poly.pdbx_strand_id
1 'polypeptide(L)'
;PRLLPDSKTVVEEFRKNGFRTQLLLEPVLVELSPSDGMKITEQILALEEHGVPLEAFGESAFLIRGLPLGIQGGEAGREFLLGLADRLASGSLRQTEDFLVEKASCVRSVKAGESVPLPEMEELIYTLGTCGFPHTCPHGRPTFLVLDKAALEKMFLRS
;
A
#
# COMPACT_ATOMS: atom_id res chain seq x y z
N PRO A 1 -19.12 -4.40 3.14
CA PRO A 1 -18.74 -3.01 2.84
C PRO A 1 -17.22 -2.92 2.87
N ARG A 2 -16.60 -2.59 1.72
CA ARG A 2 -15.16 -2.36 1.63
C ARG A 2 -14.89 -0.89 1.97
N LEU A 3 -15.18 -0.53 3.22
CA LEU A 3 -14.77 0.76 3.75
C LEU A 3 -13.25 0.87 3.67
N LEU A 4 -12.77 2.01 3.21
CA LEU A 4 -11.36 2.38 3.42
C LEU A 4 -11.17 2.38 4.94
N PRO A 5 -10.37 1.46 5.51
CA PRO A 5 -10.16 1.49 6.93
C PRO A 5 -9.49 2.83 7.26
N ASP A 6 -9.96 3.48 8.31
CA ASP A 6 -9.25 4.61 8.89
C ASP A 6 -7.79 4.21 9.09
N SER A 7 -6.87 5.06 8.69
CA SER A 7 -5.44 4.80 8.80
C SER A 7 -5.04 4.38 10.23
N LYS A 8 -5.71 4.89 11.25
CA LYS A 8 -5.52 4.49 12.65
C LYS A 8 -5.90 3.03 12.89
N THR A 9 -7.04 2.60 12.36
CA THR A 9 -7.50 1.21 12.49
C THR A 9 -6.51 0.24 11.81
N VAL A 10 -5.98 0.61 10.63
CA VAL A 10 -4.96 -0.19 9.92
C VAL A 10 -3.67 -0.28 10.73
N VAL A 11 -3.20 0.82 11.30
CA VAL A 11 -2.02 0.86 12.18
C VAL A 11 -2.23 0.01 13.44
N GLU A 12 -3.40 0.13 14.07
CA GLU A 12 -3.72 -0.65 15.29
C GLU A 12 -3.85 -2.15 14.99
N GLU A 13 -4.49 -2.52 13.88
CA GLU A 13 -4.54 -3.92 13.42
C GLU A 13 -3.14 -4.45 13.13
N PHE A 14 -2.31 -3.65 12.48
CA PHE A 14 -0.93 -4.02 12.19
C PHE A 14 -0.10 -4.21 13.48
N ARG A 15 -0.20 -3.27 14.42
CA ARG A 15 0.52 -3.38 15.72
C ARG A 15 0.12 -4.60 16.52
N LYS A 16 -1.15 -5.05 16.41
CA LYS A 16 -1.66 -6.21 17.15
C LYS A 16 -1.37 -7.54 16.48
N ASN A 17 -1.47 -7.60 15.16
CA ASN A 17 -1.56 -8.86 14.42
C ASN A 17 -0.48 -9.02 13.34
N GLY A 18 0.34 -8.01 13.10
CA GLY A 18 1.22 -7.96 11.94
C GLY A 18 0.42 -7.91 10.62
N PHE A 19 1.08 -8.14 9.52
CA PHE A 19 0.40 -8.36 8.24
C PHE A 19 -0.18 -9.77 8.16
N ARG A 20 -1.41 -9.87 7.67
CA ARG A 20 -1.91 -11.16 7.19
C ARG A 20 -1.14 -11.53 5.93
N THR A 21 -0.30 -12.52 6.02
CA THR A 21 0.49 -13.03 4.91
C THR A 21 -0.36 -13.98 4.07
N GLN A 22 -0.37 -13.77 2.78
CA GLN A 22 -0.86 -14.72 1.79
C GLN A 22 0.34 -15.54 1.30
N LEU A 23 0.36 -16.83 1.59
CA LEU A 23 1.34 -17.72 1.00
C LEU A 23 1.09 -17.84 -0.49
N LEU A 24 2.15 -17.77 -1.28
CA LEU A 24 2.08 -17.91 -2.73
C LEU A 24 2.09 -19.39 -3.09
N LEU A 25 1.21 -19.79 -4.02
CA LEU A 25 1.21 -21.16 -4.55
C LEU A 25 2.52 -21.47 -5.27
N GLU A 26 3.04 -20.48 -5.99
CA GLU A 26 4.35 -20.54 -6.63
C GLU A 26 5.20 -19.42 -6.04
N PRO A 27 6.36 -19.76 -5.43
CA PRO A 27 7.29 -18.75 -4.95
C PRO A 27 7.76 -17.86 -6.09
N VAL A 28 7.91 -16.57 -5.82
CA VAL A 28 8.38 -15.59 -6.81
C VAL A 28 9.87 -15.40 -6.63
N LEU A 29 10.63 -15.72 -7.68
CA LEU A 29 12.05 -15.41 -7.74
C LEU A 29 12.24 -13.92 -8.05
N VAL A 30 13.00 -13.24 -7.20
CA VAL A 30 13.36 -11.84 -7.38
C VAL A 30 14.89 -11.75 -7.44
N GLU A 31 15.39 -11.29 -8.58
CA GLU A 31 16.80 -10.95 -8.77
C GLU A 31 17.00 -9.46 -8.51
N LEU A 32 17.98 -9.13 -7.69
CA LEU A 32 18.25 -7.76 -7.25
C LEU A 32 19.64 -7.33 -7.66
N SER A 33 19.91 -6.02 -7.57
CA SER A 33 21.28 -5.53 -7.63
C SER A 33 22.06 -6.06 -6.40
N PRO A 34 23.39 -6.19 -6.49
CA PRO A 34 24.20 -6.62 -5.33
C PRO A 34 23.99 -5.74 -4.10
N SER A 35 23.81 -4.43 -4.27
CA SER A 35 23.55 -3.49 -3.19
C SER A 35 22.19 -3.72 -2.52
N ASP A 36 21.15 -3.98 -3.31
CA ASP A 36 19.82 -4.26 -2.77
C ASP A 36 19.76 -5.65 -2.13
N GLY A 37 20.46 -6.63 -2.72
CA GLY A 37 20.60 -7.98 -2.16
C GLY A 37 21.21 -7.96 -0.76
N MET A 38 22.27 -7.16 -0.53
CA MET A 38 22.85 -7.00 0.80
C MET A 38 21.84 -6.40 1.80
N LYS A 39 21.11 -5.36 1.42
CA LYS A 39 20.06 -4.77 2.28
C LYS A 39 19.00 -5.80 2.68
N ILE A 40 18.53 -6.59 1.72
CA ILE A 40 17.53 -7.63 1.99
C ILE A 40 18.11 -8.68 2.96
N THR A 41 19.32 -9.12 2.72
CA THR A 41 19.99 -10.11 3.58
C THR A 41 20.12 -9.62 5.03
N GLU A 42 20.47 -8.36 5.24
CA GLU A 42 20.56 -7.74 6.56
C GLU A 42 19.21 -7.64 7.27
N GLN A 43 18.13 -7.54 6.52
CA GLN A 43 16.77 -7.33 7.04
C GLN A 43 15.89 -8.58 6.95
N ILE A 44 16.42 -9.74 6.59
CA ILE A 44 15.63 -10.93 6.26
C ILE A 44 14.69 -11.35 7.41
N LEU A 45 15.19 -11.36 8.64
CA LEU A 45 14.40 -11.71 9.83
C LEU A 45 13.28 -10.69 10.08
N ALA A 46 13.61 -9.40 9.96
CA ALA A 46 12.62 -8.34 10.14
C ALA A 46 11.55 -8.37 9.04
N LEU A 47 11.92 -8.71 7.81
CA LEU A 47 10.96 -8.88 6.70
C LEU A 47 10.01 -10.05 6.97
N GLU A 48 10.50 -11.16 7.47
CA GLU A 48 9.67 -12.31 7.88
C GLU A 48 8.70 -11.94 9.00
N GLU A 49 9.15 -11.22 10.02
CA GLU A 49 8.30 -10.72 11.12
C GLU A 49 7.20 -9.79 10.60
N HIS A 50 7.48 -9.04 9.53
CA HIS A 50 6.51 -8.17 8.88
C HIS A 50 5.67 -8.86 7.78
N GLY A 51 5.65 -10.18 7.75
CA GLY A 51 4.76 -10.96 6.89
C GLY A 51 5.26 -11.16 5.46
N VAL A 52 6.57 -11.04 5.24
CA VAL A 52 7.22 -11.32 3.96
C VAL A 52 8.22 -12.47 4.13
N PRO A 53 7.74 -13.71 4.23
CA PRO A 53 8.62 -14.87 4.28
C PRO A 53 9.37 -15.02 2.95
N LEU A 54 10.69 -14.98 3.05
CA LEU A 54 11.58 -15.10 1.90
C LEU A 54 12.78 -15.96 2.23
N GLU A 55 13.38 -16.52 1.19
CA GLU A 55 14.51 -17.41 1.28
C GLU A 55 15.61 -16.93 0.33
N ALA A 56 16.84 -16.86 0.81
CA ALA A 56 17.97 -16.53 -0.06
C ALA A 56 18.21 -17.64 -1.09
N PHE A 57 18.33 -17.26 -2.34
CA PHE A 57 18.56 -18.15 -3.48
C PHE A 57 19.79 -17.67 -4.29
N GLY A 58 20.96 -17.65 -3.66
CA GLY A 58 22.19 -17.10 -4.22
C GLY A 58 22.61 -15.79 -3.55
N GLU A 59 23.52 -15.05 -4.18
CA GLU A 59 24.10 -13.83 -3.59
C GLU A 59 23.16 -12.63 -3.63
N SER A 60 22.31 -12.53 -4.66
CA SER A 60 21.42 -11.39 -4.89
C SER A 60 20.04 -11.81 -5.37
N ALA A 61 19.70 -13.09 -5.23
CA ALA A 61 18.40 -13.63 -5.61
C ALA A 61 17.66 -14.12 -4.35
N PHE A 62 16.35 -13.91 -4.33
CA PHE A 62 15.49 -14.28 -3.20
C PHE A 62 14.20 -14.91 -3.71
N LEU A 63 13.74 -15.95 -3.01
CA LEU A 63 12.46 -16.59 -3.24
C LEU A 63 11.45 -16.04 -2.25
N ILE A 64 10.49 -15.24 -2.73
CA ILE A 64 9.38 -14.76 -1.91
C ILE A 64 8.34 -15.87 -1.83
N ARG A 65 8.09 -16.38 -0.63
CA ARG A 65 7.11 -17.44 -0.35
C ARG A 65 5.74 -16.92 0.06
N GLY A 66 5.66 -15.67 0.45
CA GLY A 66 4.42 -15.02 0.82
C GLY A 66 4.53 -13.49 0.79
N LEU A 67 3.40 -12.86 0.64
CA LEU A 67 3.27 -11.40 0.63
C LEU A 67 2.06 -10.99 1.48
N PRO A 68 2.05 -9.78 2.01
CA PRO A 68 0.86 -9.25 2.66
C PRO A 68 -0.36 -9.35 1.76
N LEU A 69 -1.51 -9.71 2.35
CA LEU A 69 -2.75 -9.93 1.63
C LEU A 69 -3.09 -8.74 0.72
N GLY A 70 -3.25 -9.03 -0.57
CA GLY A 70 -3.58 -8.07 -1.63
C GLY A 70 -2.38 -7.48 -2.37
N ILE A 71 -1.15 -7.73 -1.94
CA ILE A 71 0.04 -7.44 -2.75
C ILE A 71 0.25 -8.61 -3.70
N GLN A 72 0.25 -8.30 -4.99
CA GLN A 72 0.49 -9.31 -6.02
C GLN A 72 1.99 -9.61 -6.14
N GLY A 73 2.31 -10.82 -6.59
CA GLY A 73 3.68 -11.18 -6.94
C GLY A 73 4.23 -10.39 -8.14
N GLY A 74 5.40 -10.74 -8.60
CA GLY A 74 6.07 -10.06 -9.70
C GLY A 74 6.62 -8.68 -9.29
N GLU A 75 6.52 -7.68 -10.18
CA GLU A 75 7.11 -6.36 -9.95
C GLU A 75 6.55 -5.64 -8.73
N ALA A 76 5.23 -5.74 -8.49
CA ALA A 76 4.62 -5.13 -7.30
C ALA A 76 5.15 -5.73 -5.98
N GLY A 77 5.37 -7.03 -5.96
CA GLY A 77 5.98 -7.72 -4.81
C GLY A 77 7.44 -7.32 -4.61
N ARG A 78 8.19 -7.16 -5.70
CA ARG A 78 9.57 -6.68 -5.68
C ARG A 78 9.67 -5.25 -5.14
N GLU A 79 8.87 -4.34 -5.66
CA GLU A 79 8.81 -2.94 -5.18
C GLU A 79 8.43 -2.87 -3.69
N PHE A 80 7.47 -3.70 -3.28
CA PHE A 80 7.06 -3.76 -1.87
C PHE A 80 8.21 -4.24 -0.99
N LEU A 81 8.89 -5.33 -1.38
CA LEU A 81 10.03 -5.90 -0.65
C LEU A 81 11.14 -4.86 -0.46
N LEU A 82 11.57 -4.21 -1.53
CA LEU A 82 12.61 -3.18 -1.49
C LEU A 82 12.19 -2.00 -0.63
N GLY A 83 10.97 -1.53 -0.83
CA GLY A 83 10.44 -0.40 -0.06
C GLY A 83 10.33 -0.68 1.43
N LEU A 84 9.99 -1.91 1.84
CA LEU A 84 9.97 -2.31 3.24
C LEU A 84 11.38 -2.43 3.81
N ALA A 85 12.29 -3.06 3.10
CA ALA A 85 13.68 -3.22 3.53
C ALA A 85 14.39 -1.89 3.76
N ASP A 86 14.19 -0.91 2.88
CA ASP A 86 14.75 0.45 3.04
C ASP A 86 14.26 1.13 4.33
N ARG A 87 12.99 0.93 4.72
CA ARG A 87 12.44 1.50 5.96
C ARG A 87 12.94 0.78 7.19
N LEU A 88 13.02 -0.53 7.14
CA LEU A 88 13.59 -1.33 8.22
C LEU A 88 15.08 -0.98 8.45
N ALA A 89 15.85 -0.83 7.37
CA ALA A 89 17.25 -0.41 7.45
C ALA A 89 17.42 0.99 8.04
N SER A 90 16.44 1.90 7.85
CA SER A 90 16.46 3.23 8.47
C SER A 90 16.23 3.21 9.97
N GLY A 91 15.74 2.09 10.53
CA GLY A 91 15.40 1.93 11.94
C GLY A 91 14.25 2.79 12.44
N SER A 92 13.52 3.45 11.53
CA SER A 92 12.40 4.31 11.87
C SER A 92 11.08 3.53 11.88
N LEU A 93 10.62 3.15 13.06
CA LEU A 93 9.31 2.49 13.24
C LEU A 93 8.17 3.29 12.59
N ARG A 94 8.18 4.62 12.73
CA ARG A 94 7.17 5.48 12.14
C ARG A 94 7.16 5.40 10.61
N GLN A 95 8.32 5.47 9.97
CA GLN A 95 8.40 5.37 8.50
C GLN A 95 7.95 4.00 7.99
N THR A 96 8.25 2.95 8.74
CA THR A 96 7.78 1.60 8.44
C THR A 96 6.26 1.52 8.56
N GLU A 97 5.66 2.00 9.66
CA GLU A 97 4.21 2.04 9.86
C GLU A 97 3.50 2.85 8.76
N ASP A 98 4.00 4.06 8.45
CA ASP A 98 3.43 4.91 7.41
C ASP A 98 3.44 4.20 6.03
N PHE A 99 4.54 3.55 5.67
CA PHE A 99 4.65 2.76 4.44
C PHE A 99 3.65 1.61 4.39
N LEU A 100 3.49 0.91 5.49
CA LEU A 100 2.58 -0.22 5.60
C LEU A 100 1.11 0.21 5.49
N VAL A 101 0.75 1.31 6.15
CA VAL A 101 -0.59 1.93 6.04
C VAL A 101 -0.87 2.35 4.60
N GLU A 102 0.08 3.03 3.96
CA GLU A 102 -0.03 3.42 2.56
C GLU A 102 -0.31 2.20 1.66
N LYS A 103 0.50 1.14 1.79
CA LYS A 103 0.34 -0.07 0.98
C LYS A 103 -0.96 -0.82 1.28
N ALA A 104 -1.34 -0.96 2.55
CA ALA A 104 -2.59 -1.59 2.95
C ALA A 104 -3.83 -0.82 2.43
N SER A 105 -3.78 0.52 2.48
CA SER A 105 -4.83 1.38 1.95
C SER A 105 -4.98 1.23 0.43
N CYS A 106 -3.88 1.18 -0.32
CA CYS A 106 -3.90 0.95 -1.76
C CYS A 106 -4.48 -0.40 -2.15
N VAL A 107 -4.20 -1.44 -1.37
CA VAL A 107 -4.71 -2.79 -1.61
C VAL A 107 -6.22 -2.86 -1.44
N ARG A 108 -6.76 -2.21 -0.42
CA ARG A 108 -8.19 -2.24 -0.09
C ARG A 108 -9.01 -1.19 -0.86
N SER A 109 -8.37 -0.28 -1.60
CA SER A 109 -9.07 0.73 -2.39
C SER A 109 -9.76 0.12 -3.61
N VAL A 110 -10.90 0.69 -3.99
CA VAL A 110 -11.58 0.40 -5.26
C VAL A 110 -10.65 0.75 -6.42
N LYS A 111 -10.52 -0.15 -7.37
CA LYS A 111 -9.63 0.02 -8.53
C LYS A 111 -10.40 0.65 -9.71
N ALA A 112 -9.65 1.31 -10.60
CA ALA A 112 -10.21 1.83 -11.83
C ALA A 112 -10.88 0.69 -12.64
N GLY A 113 -12.12 0.91 -13.07
CA GLY A 113 -12.92 -0.08 -13.80
C GLY A 113 -13.66 -1.10 -12.93
N GLU A 114 -13.47 -1.09 -11.60
CA GLU A 114 -14.25 -1.91 -10.68
C GLU A 114 -15.67 -1.33 -10.52
N SER A 115 -16.68 -2.20 -10.65
CA SER A 115 -18.08 -1.79 -10.46
C SER A 115 -18.40 -1.70 -8.97
N VAL A 116 -18.88 -0.54 -8.54
CA VAL A 116 -19.26 -0.28 -7.15
C VAL A 116 -20.77 -0.04 -7.10
N PRO A 117 -21.53 -0.74 -6.25
CA PRO A 117 -22.96 -0.47 -6.06
C PRO A 117 -23.20 0.94 -5.51
N LEU A 118 -24.32 1.56 -5.92
CA LEU A 118 -24.66 2.94 -5.50
C LEU A 118 -24.63 3.17 -3.98
N PRO A 119 -25.18 2.29 -3.12
CA PRO A 119 -25.10 2.47 -1.67
C PRO A 119 -23.66 2.49 -1.14
N GLU A 120 -22.76 1.70 -1.75
CA GLU A 120 -21.34 1.68 -1.39
C GLU A 120 -20.62 2.95 -1.86
N MET A 121 -20.99 3.50 -3.03
CA MET A 121 -20.49 4.80 -3.50
C MET A 121 -20.88 5.94 -2.56
N GLU A 122 -22.13 5.97 -2.12
CA GLU A 122 -22.63 6.99 -1.18
C GLU A 122 -21.90 6.91 0.16
N GLU A 123 -21.67 5.70 0.67
CA GLU A 123 -20.91 5.47 1.91
C GLU A 123 -19.45 5.90 1.78
N LEU A 124 -18.81 5.62 0.63
CA LEU A 124 -17.43 6.06 0.35
C LEU A 124 -17.33 7.59 0.33
N ILE A 125 -18.27 8.29 -0.33
CA ILE A 125 -18.30 9.75 -0.38
C ILE A 125 -18.52 10.34 1.02
N TYR A 126 -19.46 9.78 1.78
CA TYR A 126 -19.71 10.21 3.15
C TYR A 126 -18.47 10.04 4.03
N THR A 127 -17.85 8.86 3.97
CA THR A 127 -16.63 8.54 4.73
C THR A 127 -15.48 9.46 4.35
N LEU A 128 -15.30 9.73 3.04
CA LEU A 128 -14.29 10.69 2.57
C LEU A 128 -14.51 12.08 3.16
N GLY A 129 -15.76 12.54 3.23
CA GLY A 129 -16.12 13.84 3.83
C GLY A 129 -15.83 13.95 5.32
N THR A 130 -15.74 12.82 6.04
CA THR A 130 -15.40 12.78 7.48
C THR A 130 -13.91 12.60 7.75
N CYS A 131 -13.09 12.36 6.73
CA CYS A 131 -11.64 12.25 6.88
C CYS A 131 -11.00 13.59 7.24
N GLY A 132 -9.91 13.55 8.03
CA GLY A 132 -9.15 14.75 8.38
C GLY A 132 -8.50 15.46 7.19
N PHE A 133 -8.15 14.73 6.13
CA PHE A 133 -7.53 15.24 4.89
C PHE A 133 -8.20 14.63 3.66
N PRO A 134 -9.45 15.02 3.34
CA PRO A 134 -10.21 14.39 2.28
C PRO A 134 -9.72 14.75 0.86
N HIS A 135 -8.95 15.84 0.71
CA HIS A 135 -8.59 16.41 -0.59
C HIS A 135 -7.46 15.69 -1.32
N THR A 136 -6.63 14.92 -0.59
CA THR A 136 -5.47 14.24 -1.15
C THR A 136 -5.36 12.81 -0.64
N CYS A 137 -4.97 11.89 -1.53
CA CYS A 137 -4.61 10.53 -1.13
C CYS A 137 -3.21 10.51 -0.47
N PRO A 138 -2.80 9.41 0.18
CA PRO A 138 -1.45 9.27 0.76
C PRO A 138 -0.29 9.53 -0.21
N HIS A 139 -0.51 9.34 -1.52
CA HIS A 139 0.46 9.65 -2.58
C HIS A 139 0.45 11.11 -3.04
N GLY A 140 -0.30 11.99 -2.38
CA GLY A 140 -0.41 13.41 -2.74
C GLY A 140 -1.29 13.72 -3.96
N ARG A 141 -1.99 12.73 -4.54
CA ARG A 141 -2.91 12.95 -5.66
C ARG A 141 -4.25 13.50 -5.15
N PRO A 142 -4.87 14.48 -5.87
CA PRO A 142 -6.18 14.97 -5.48
C PRO A 142 -7.23 13.86 -5.59
N THR A 143 -8.07 13.72 -4.56
CA THR A 143 -9.19 12.76 -4.52
C THR A 143 -10.44 13.32 -5.17
N PHE A 144 -10.64 14.62 -5.10
CA PHE A 144 -11.71 15.34 -5.80
C PHE A 144 -11.31 16.78 -6.08
N LEU A 145 -12.03 17.41 -7.01
CA LEU A 145 -11.89 18.82 -7.34
C LEU A 145 -13.20 19.53 -7.01
N VAL A 146 -13.10 20.72 -6.41
CA VAL A 146 -14.27 21.59 -6.18
C VAL A 146 -14.34 22.60 -7.33
N LEU A 147 -15.42 22.54 -8.08
CA LEU A 147 -15.71 23.51 -9.14
C LEU A 147 -16.91 24.34 -8.68
N ASP A 148 -16.66 25.60 -8.39
CA ASP A 148 -17.74 26.54 -8.14
C ASP A 148 -18.44 26.97 -9.44
N LYS A 149 -19.57 27.67 -9.30
CA LYS A 149 -20.35 28.12 -10.47
C LYS A 149 -19.53 29.02 -11.39
N ALA A 150 -18.71 29.91 -10.86
CA ALA A 150 -17.89 30.84 -11.64
C ALA A 150 -16.80 30.08 -12.44
N ALA A 151 -16.18 29.06 -11.84
CA ALA A 151 -15.24 28.22 -12.53
C ALA A 151 -15.90 27.43 -13.67
N LEU A 152 -17.10 26.89 -13.45
CA LEU A 152 -17.86 26.22 -14.50
C LEU A 152 -18.25 27.17 -15.63
N GLU A 153 -18.80 28.37 -15.32
CA GLU A 153 -19.15 29.39 -16.32
C GLU A 153 -17.94 29.77 -17.18
N LYS A 154 -16.78 29.95 -16.55
CA LYS A 154 -15.51 30.23 -17.24
C LYS A 154 -15.09 29.09 -18.17
N MET A 155 -15.23 27.84 -17.73
CA MET A 155 -14.89 26.66 -18.55
C MET A 155 -15.79 26.54 -19.80
N PHE A 156 -17.04 26.98 -19.70
CA PHE A 156 -17.98 26.99 -20.80
C PHE A 156 -18.05 28.35 -21.56
N LEU A 157 -17.07 29.25 -21.33
CA LEU A 157 -17.00 30.58 -21.95
C LEU A 157 -18.27 31.41 -21.72
N ARG A 158 -18.96 31.21 -20.62
CA ARG A 158 -20.11 31.99 -20.18
C ARG A 158 -19.63 33.00 -19.12
N SER A 159 -19.53 34.25 -19.51
CA SER A 159 -19.27 35.38 -18.61
C SER A 159 -20.56 36.05 -18.20
#